data_5361a0f843ad3c76bd2bdf22a6ee36fe
#
_entry.id   5361a0f843ad3c76bd2bdf22a6ee36fe
#
_cell.length_a   1.000
_cell.length_b   1.000
_cell.length_c   1.000
_cell.angle_alpha   90.00
_cell.angle_beta   90.00
_cell.angle_gamma   90.00
#
_symmetry.space_group_name_H-M   'P 1'
#
loop_
_entity.id
_entity.type
_entity.pdbx_description
1 polymer ?
#
loop_
_entity_poly.entity_id
_entity_poly.type
_entity_poly.pdbx_seq_one_letter_code
_entity_poly.pdbx_strand_id
1 'polypeptide(L)'
;MHRSRFSRRMIGANPVAAMLALVAMVSVVALDHAGAQAWPTQPVKIVVPYGAGGLGDVQARLIADRLTKRLGQTFVIENRPGAGGTTAIESVIRAPKDGYTLLFIAGLHYTILPHMQNLKYDPFKDLEPISISGRWGMVVGVNVDSPIGSLRELIDYARANPGKVDYSSAGPGGANHLAGAALAGREKLNMGHIPFGSGPASLTAVMSKNVFVHFGNPTDIIAAAKGGKIKAIAVSTPKRMPQIPDVPTMSETIPGYDLTFWAGFVAAAGTPKNIIDRAANTLAEISREDDMVKRLYDLGIESTAIMPAEFLEIVNKERSFYEALAESAGLQRPR
;
A
#
# COMPACT_ATOMS: atom_id res chain seq x y z
N MET A 1 86.78 25.85 -37.76
CA MET A 1 86.37 24.52 -37.36
C MET A 1 86.13 24.50 -35.85
N HIS A 2 84.83 24.66 -35.41
CA HIS A 2 84.47 24.62 -34.01
C HIS A 2 83.44 23.50 -33.80
N ARG A 3 83.78 22.45 -33.17
CA ARG A 3 82.91 21.33 -32.79
C ARG A 3 82.37 21.61 -31.38
N SER A 4 81.04 21.92 -31.29
CA SER A 4 80.34 22.00 -30.03
C SER A 4 79.97 20.57 -29.54
N ARG A 5 80.37 20.19 -28.38
CA ARG A 5 79.99 18.96 -27.67
C ARG A 5 78.71 19.22 -26.89
N PHE A 6 77.60 18.60 -27.33
CA PHE A 6 76.33 18.51 -26.51
C PHE A 6 76.52 17.44 -25.42
N SER A 7 76.55 17.83 -24.20
CA SER A 7 76.53 16.96 -23.03
C SER A 7 75.10 16.54 -22.74
N ARG A 8 74.74 15.26 -22.96
CA ARG A 8 73.49 14.69 -22.48
C ARG A 8 73.58 14.45 -20.97
N ARG A 9 72.90 15.27 -20.17
CA ARG A 9 72.63 14.96 -18.76
C ARG A 9 71.55 13.89 -18.73
N MET A 10 71.90 12.67 -18.34
CA MET A 10 70.97 11.61 -17.94
C MET A 10 70.39 11.99 -16.58
N ILE A 11 69.10 12.34 -16.56
CA ILE A 11 68.36 12.51 -15.30
C ILE A 11 68.11 11.11 -14.75
N GLY A 12 68.90 10.73 -13.75
CA GLY A 12 68.68 9.47 -13.05
C GLY A 12 67.35 9.47 -12.31
N ALA A 13 66.42 8.64 -12.76
CA ALA A 13 65.15 8.45 -12.05
C ALA A 13 65.45 7.85 -10.66
N ASN A 14 65.07 8.56 -9.62
CA ASN A 14 65.24 8.11 -8.25
C ASN A 14 64.28 6.95 -7.94
N PRO A 15 64.73 5.70 -7.77
CA PRO A 15 63.83 4.54 -7.61
C PRO A 15 62.95 4.64 -6.36
N VAL A 16 63.39 5.42 -5.36
CA VAL A 16 62.61 5.65 -4.13
C VAL A 16 61.41 6.56 -4.42
N ALA A 17 61.57 7.57 -5.28
CA ALA A 17 60.45 8.44 -5.67
C ALA A 17 59.42 7.68 -6.52
N ALA A 18 59.87 6.78 -7.39
CA ALA A 18 58.98 5.93 -8.18
C ALA A 18 58.19 4.93 -7.31
N MET A 19 58.83 4.37 -6.27
CA MET A 19 58.20 3.46 -5.34
C MET A 19 57.16 4.16 -4.43
N LEU A 20 57.47 5.39 -3.97
CA LEU A 20 56.53 6.21 -3.21
C LEU A 20 55.33 6.64 -4.04
N ALA A 21 55.51 6.98 -5.31
CA ALA A 21 54.39 7.32 -6.24
C ALA A 21 53.53 6.09 -6.52
N LEU A 22 54.11 4.88 -6.64
CA LEU A 22 53.36 3.64 -6.84
C LEU A 22 52.50 3.28 -5.61
N VAL A 23 53.08 3.43 -4.39
CA VAL A 23 52.38 3.19 -3.12
C VAL A 23 51.24 4.20 -2.94
N ALA A 24 51.45 5.48 -3.27
CA ALA A 24 50.41 6.50 -3.24
C ALA A 24 49.27 6.23 -4.25
N MET A 25 49.62 5.73 -5.45
CA MET A 25 48.64 5.38 -6.48
C MET A 25 47.80 4.16 -6.09
N VAL A 26 48.39 3.15 -5.48
CA VAL A 26 47.70 1.96 -4.97
C VAL A 26 46.80 2.33 -3.78
N SER A 27 47.21 3.27 -2.93
CA SER A 27 46.38 3.75 -1.80
C SER A 27 45.15 4.54 -2.24
N VAL A 28 45.22 5.31 -3.33
CA VAL A 28 44.08 6.05 -3.90
C VAL A 28 43.10 5.09 -4.54
N VAL A 29 43.55 4.06 -5.24
CA VAL A 29 42.67 3.04 -5.84
C VAL A 29 41.98 2.16 -4.78
N ALA A 30 42.64 1.93 -3.63
CA ALA A 30 42.07 1.16 -2.52
C ALA A 30 40.95 1.95 -1.76
N LEU A 31 40.95 3.28 -1.79
CA LEU A 31 39.95 4.11 -1.16
C LEU A 31 38.62 4.19 -1.98
N ASP A 32 38.73 4.04 -3.30
CA ASP A 32 37.51 3.97 -4.16
C ASP A 32 36.76 2.62 -4.05
N HIS A 33 37.38 1.60 -3.43
CA HIS A 33 36.77 0.29 -3.16
C HIS A 33 36.36 0.08 -1.69
N ALA A 34 36.29 1.14 -0.89
CA ALA A 34 35.46 1.13 0.30
C ALA A 34 34.03 1.07 -0.21
N GLY A 35 33.60 -0.08 -0.73
CA GLY A 35 32.28 -0.34 -1.25
C GLY A 35 31.28 0.15 -0.22
N ALA A 36 30.53 1.18 -0.55
CA ALA A 36 29.43 1.65 0.26
C ALA A 36 28.64 0.40 0.65
N GLN A 37 28.75 0.02 1.93
CA GLN A 37 28.18 -1.23 2.44
C GLN A 37 26.71 -1.22 2.05
N ALA A 38 26.32 -2.17 1.22
CA ALA A 38 25.02 -2.12 0.56
C ALA A 38 23.92 -2.12 1.62
N TRP A 39 23.10 -1.07 1.63
CA TRP A 39 21.92 -0.99 2.50
C TRP A 39 21.08 -2.29 2.41
N PRO A 40 20.55 -2.81 3.53
CA PRO A 40 20.71 -2.35 4.91
C PRO A 40 21.92 -3.01 5.61
N THR A 41 22.57 -2.27 6.53
CA THR A 41 23.69 -2.76 7.36
C THR A 41 23.30 -2.93 8.83
N GLN A 42 22.09 -2.52 9.18
CA GLN A 42 21.49 -2.59 10.51
C GLN A 42 19.98 -2.82 10.39
N PRO A 43 19.27 -3.13 11.48
CA PRO A 43 17.81 -3.34 11.44
C PRO A 43 17.04 -2.16 10.83
N VAL A 44 16.05 -2.48 10.02
CA VAL A 44 15.14 -1.51 9.38
C VAL A 44 13.79 -1.56 10.06
N LYS A 45 13.26 -0.40 10.43
CA LYS A 45 11.93 -0.26 11.00
C LYS A 45 10.90 -0.08 9.89
N ILE A 46 9.79 -0.81 9.97
CA ILE A 46 8.60 -0.59 9.15
C ILE A 46 7.48 -0.10 10.07
N VAL A 47 7.13 1.17 9.95
CA VAL A 47 6.01 1.76 10.67
C VAL A 47 4.70 1.38 9.97
N VAL A 48 3.71 0.94 10.75
CA VAL A 48 2.40 0.50 10.26
C VAL A 48 1.30 1.33 10.96
N PRO A 49 0.45 2.06 10.21
CA PRO A 49 -0.56 2.97 10.78
C PRO A 49 -1.79 2.25 11.36
N TYR A 50 -1.72 0.94 11.52
CA TYR A 50 -2.83 0.09 11.97
C TYR A 50 -2.48 -0.63 13.27
N GLY A 51 -3.53 -1.02 14.01
CA GLY A 51 -3.38 -1.95 15.14
C GLY A 51 -2.89 -3.32 14.69
N ALA A 52 -2.22 -4.03 15.59
CA ALA A 52 -1.74 -5.38 15.33
C ALA A 52 -2.88 -6.35 15.01
N GLY A 53 -2.64 -7.31 14.12
CA GLY A 53 -3.59 -8.36 13.72
C GLY A 53 -4.58 -7.97 12.62
N GLY A 54 -4.64 -6.70 12.21
CA GLY A 54 -5.44 -6.28 11.05
C GLY A 54 -4.79 -6.70 9.72
N LEU A 55 -5.57 -6.68 8.62
CA LEU A 55 -5.10 -7.11 7.29
C LEU A 55 -3.78 -6.45 6.88
N GLY A 56 -3.66 -5.12 7.08
CA GLY A 56 -2.44 -4.39 6.75
C GLY A 56 -1.24 -4.77 7.62
N ASP A 57 -1.44 -5.06 8.91
CA ASP A 57 -0.38 -5.53 9.80
C ASP A 57 0.09 -6.94 9.41
N VAL A 58 -0.83 -7.84 9.12
CA VAL A 58 -0.52 -9.20 8.67
C VAL A 58 0.26 -9.17 7.35
N GLN A 59 -0.18 -8.38 6.38
CA GLN A 59 0.53 -8.21 5.11
C GLN A 59 1.93 -7.64 5.33
N ALA A 60 2.07 -6.57 6.12
CA ALA A 60 3.37 -5.96 6.41
C ALA A 60 4.34 -6.96 7.06
N ARG A 61 3.88 -7.78 8.01
CA ARG A 61 4.70 -8.81 8.68
C ARG A 61 5.14 -9.92 7.73
N LEU A 62 4.26 -10.40 6.86
CA LEU A 62 4.60 -11.40 5.85
C LEU A 62 5.74 -10.91 4.94
N ILE A 63 5.65 -9.66 4.50
CA ILE A 63 6.67 -9.05 3.64
C ILE A 63 7.95 -8.76 4.42
N ALA A 64 7.86 -8.25 5.66
CA ALA A 64 9.02 -7.97 6.53
C ALA A 64 9.86 -9.24 6.80
N ASP A 65 9.22 -10.39 7.01
CA ASP A 65 9.91 -11.69 7.14
C ASP A 65 10.72 -12.04 5.88
N ARG A 66 10.18 -11.80 4.70
CA ARG A 66 10.89 -12.02 3.43
C ARG A 66 12.01 -11.03 3.19
N LEU A 67 11.78 -9.74 3.48
CA LEU A 67 12.82 -8.71 3.41
C LEU A 67 14.00 -9.07 4.33
N THR A 68 13.71 -9.53 5.55
CA THR A 68 14.74 -9.99 6.51
C THR A 68 15.58 -11.12 5.93
N LYS A 69 14.95 -12.14 5.34
CA LYS A 69 15.64 -13.29 4.75
C LYS A 69 16.47 -12.91 3.52
N ARG A 70 15.96 -11.99 2.70
CA ARG A 70 16.62 -11.58 1.45
C ARG A 70 17.77 -10.60 1.65
N LEU A 71 17.60 -9.66 2.58
CA LEU A 71 18.55 -8.56 2.79
C LEU A 71 19.48 -8.80 3.97
N GLY A 72 19.31 -9.89 4.75
CA GLY A 72 20.21 -10.28 5.83
C GLY A 72 20.18 -9.37 7.06
N GLN A 73 19.25 -8.43 7.14
CA GLN A 73 19.03 -7.55 8.29
C GLN A 73 17.57 -7.63 8.73
N THR A 74 17.32 -7.49 10.03
CA THR A 74 15.98 -7.60 10.58
C THR A 74 15.10 -6.42 10.14
N PHE A 75 13.92 -6.70 9.59
CA PHE A 75 12.85 -5.72 9.35
C PHE A 75 11.82 -5.81 10.46
N VAL A 76 11.75 -4.77 11.31
CA VAL A 76 10.92 -4.75 12.53
C VAL A 76 9.65 -3.97 12.29
N ILE A 77 8.50 -4.60 12.54
CA ILE A 77 7.19 -3.92 12.48
C ILE A 77 6.94 -3.11 13.75
N GLU A 78 6.62 -1.83 13.57
CA GLU A 78 6.19 -0.94 14.63
C GLU A 78 4.78 -0.42 14.34
N ASN A 79 3.78 -0.92 15.06
CA ASN A 79 2.40 -0.46 14.92
C ASN A 79 2.23 0.90 15.63
N ARG A 80 1.77 1.92 14.86
CA ARG A 80 1.46 3.28 15.37
C ARG A 80 0.07 3.70 14.92
N PRO A 81 -1.00 3.13 15.48
CA PRO A 81 -2.36 3.55 15.16
C PRO A 81 -2.63 4.96 15.71
N GLY A 82 -3.63 5.63 15.15
CA GLY A 82 -4.11 6.92 15.64
C GLY A 82 -4.32 7.96 14.55
N ALA A 83 -5.30 8.82 14.77
CA ALA A 83 -5.67 9.95 13.90
C ALA A 83 -5.79 9.58 12.41
N GLY A 84 -6.38 8.41 12.09
CA GLY A 84 -6.50 7.94 10.70
C GLY A 84 -5.17 7.59 10.04
N GLY A 85 -4.11 7.34 10.81
CA GLY A 85 -2.77 7.01 10.31
C GLY A 85 -1.79 8.18 10.28
N THR A 86 -2.23 9.42 10.50
CA THR A 86 -1.35 10.62 10.45
C THR A 86 -0.21 10.54 11.45
N THR A 87 -0.42 9.98 12.65
CA THR A 87 0.61 9.78 13.67
C THR A 87 1.80 8.96 13.13
N ALA A 88 1.52 7.86 12.44
CA ALA A 88 2.53 7.02 11.82
C ALA A 88 3.24 7.75 10.68
N ILE A 89 2.48 8.35 9.78
CA ILE A 89 2.99 9.05 8.60
C ILE A 89 3.93 10.18 9.00
N GLU A 90 3.50 11.07 9.90
CA GLU A 90 4.32 12.16 10.39
C GLU A 90 5.61 11.67 11.09
N SER A 91 5.56 10.53 11.77
CA SER A 91 6.75 9.97 12.41
C SER A 91 7.81 9.52 11.42
N VAL A 92 7.38 9.00 10.25
CA VAL A 92 8.30 8.60 9.17
C VAL A 92 8.83 9.82 8.42
N ILE A 93 8.00 10.81 8.13
CA ILE A 93 8.42 12.06 7.48
C ILE A 93 9.51 12.77 8.29
N ARG A 94 9.42 12.73 9.63
CA ARG A 94 10.40 13.32 10.55
C ARG A 94 11.63 12.44 10.82
N ALA A 95 11.63 11.18 10.39
CA ALA A 95 12.77 10.28 10.57
C ALA A 95 13.96 10.68 9.69
N PRO A 96 15.19 10.22 10.00
CA PRO A 96 16.32 10.36 9.11
C PRO A 96 16.01 9.76 7.73
N LYS A 97 16.49 10.45 6.68
CA LYS A 97 16.25 10.05 5.27
C LYS A 97 17.29 9.02 4.79
N ASP A 98 17.60 8.06 5.62
CA ASP A 98 18.67 7.07 5.45
C ASP A 98 18.14 5.67 5.10
N GLY A 99 16.80 5.54 4.93
CA GLY A 99 16.14 4.30 4.56
C GLY A 99 15.96 3.29 5.71
N TYR A 100 16.32 3.62 6.94
CA TYR A 100 16.12 2.73 8.09
C TYR A 100 14.78 2.89 8.80
N THR A 101 13.95 3.81 8.31
CA THR A 101 12.54 3.92 8.73
C THR A 101 11.67 3.99 7.48
N LEU A 102 10.94 2.92 7.23
CA LEU A 102 9.98 2.79 6.14
C LEU A 102 8.55 2.88 6.68
N LEU A 103 7.59 3.18 5.82
CA LEU A 103 6.18 3.18 6.16
C LEU A 103 5.46 2.17 5.25
N PHE A 104 4.66 1.29 5.85
CA PHE A 104 3.67 0.51 5.13
C PHE A 104 2.36 1.30 5.14
N ILE A 105 1.78 1.56 3.97
CA ILE A 105 0.66 2.50 3.81
C ILE A 105 -0.39 1.94 2.85
N ALA A 106 -1.66 2.26 3.07
CA ALA A 106 -2.71 2.03 2.08
C ALA A 106 -2.97 3.29 1.25
N GLY A 107 -3.49 3.10 0.03
CA GLY A 107 -3.81 4.18 -0.91
C GLY A 107 -4.65 5.30 -0.32
N LEU A 108 -5.57 4.95 0.58
CA LEU A 108 -6.44 5.90 1.26
C LEU A 108 -5.69 7.03 1.97
N HIS A 109 -4.48 6.79 2.47
CA HIS A 109 -3.66 7.82 3.13
C HIS A 109 -3.09 8.85 2.14
N TYR A 110 -2.94 8.46 0.87
CA TYR A 110 -2.59 9.39 -0.20
C TYR A 110 -3.79 10.15 -0.75
N THR A 111 -4.91 9.44 -0.94
CA THR A 111 -5.99 9.89 -1.81
C THR A 111 -7.20 10.42 -1.06
N ILE A 112 -7.54 9.86 0.10
CA ILE A 112 -8.74 10.25 0.88
C ILE A 112 -8.39 11.14 2.07
N LEU A 113 -7.37 10.77 2.83
CA LEU A 113 -7.03 11.45 4.08
C LEU A 113 -6.79 12.97 3.90
N PRO A 114 -6.16 13.45 2.80
CA PRO A 114 -6.02 14.88 2.53
C PRO A 114 -7.34 15.64 2.37
N HIS A 115 -8.43 14.95 2.00
CA HIS A 115 -9.76 15.55 1.85
C HIS A 115 -10.56 15.55 3.16
N MET A 116 -10.24 14.66 4.08
CA MET A 116 -10.94 14.51 5.36
C MET A 116 -10.34 15.35 6.50
N GLN A 117 -9.05 15.62 6.46
CA GLN A 117 -8.31 16.23 7.58
C GLN A 117 -7.38 17.34 7.12
N ASN A 118 -7.12 18.31 8.00
CA ASN A 118 -6.06 19.29 7.81
C ASN A 118 -4.72 18.64 8.15
N LEU A 119 -4.04 18.09 7.14
CA LEU A 119 -2.73 17.47 7.31
C LEU A 119 -1.65 18.54 7.48
N LYS A 120 -0.65 18.26 8.31
CA LYS A 120 0.56 19.08 8.47
C LYS A 120 1.65 18.67 7.47
N TYR A 121 1.33 17.82 6.53
CA TYR A 121 2.22 17.30 5.49
C TYR A 121 1.44 17.12 4.17
N ASP A 122 2.17 17.04 3.08
CA ASP A 122 1.64 16.71 1.75
C ASP A 122 2.16 15.32 1.36
N PRO A 123 1.30 14.29 1.30
CA PRO A 123 1.77 12.93 1.00
C PRO A 123 2.46 12.80 -0.37
N PHE A 124 2.13 13.69 -1.31
CA PHE A 124 2.74 13.71 -2.65
C PHE A 124 4.13 14.37 -2.69
N LYS A 125 4.50 15.14 -1.65
CA LYS A 125 5.79 15.84 -1.56
C LYS A 125 6.70 15.26 -0.48
N ASP A 126 6.10 14.79 0.62
CA ASP A 126 6.84 14.43 1.82
C ASP A 126 7.12 12.92 1.93
N LEU A 127 6.50 12.10 1.05
CA LEU A 127 6.72 10.67 0.95
C LEU A 127 7.33 10.28 -0.40
N GLU A 128 8.27 9.33 -0.37
CA GLU A 128 8.91 8.73 -1.54
C GLU A 128 8.36 7.33 -1.77
N PRO A 129 7.68 7.06 -2.89
CA PRO A 129 7.16 5.75 -3.24
C PRO A 129 8.26 4.70 -3.39
N ILE A 130 8.01 3.49 -2.84
CA ILE A 130 8.89 2.34 -3.04
C ILE A 130 8.18 1.29 -3.90
N SER A 131 7.06 0.74 -3.43
CA SER A 131 6.31 -0.27 -4.20
C SER A 131 4.90 -0.44 -3.66
N ILE A 132 3.91 -0.59 -4.54
CA ILE A 132 2.62 -1.20 -4.16
C ILE A 132 2.83 -2.71 -4.13
N SER A 133 2.58 -3.32 -2.98
CA SER A 133 2.90 -4.73 -2.70
C SER A 133 1.68 -5.64 -2.64
N GLY A 134 0.48 -5.09 -2.77
CA GLY A 134 -0.75 -5.86 -2.82
C GLY A 134 -1.96 -5.02 -3.18
N ARG A 135 -2.92 -5.65 -3.85
CA ARG A 135 -4.20 -5.05 -4.25
C ARG A 135 -5.35 -5.96 -3.83
N TRP A 136 -6.47 -5.38 -3.48
CA TRP A 136 -7.68 -6.14 -3.14
C TRP A 136 -8.94 -5.33 -3.42
N GLY A 137 -10.05 -6.02 -3.62
CA GLY A 137 -11.37 -5.41 -3.68
C GLY A 137 -12.17 -5.68 -2.42
N MET A 138 -13.35 -5.09 -2.34
CA MET A 138 -14.35 -5.42 -1.34
C MET A 138 -15.31 -6.47 -1.88
N VAL A 139 -15.84 -7.28 -0.98
CA VAL A 139 -16.93 -8.22 -1.28
C VAL A 139 -18.22 -7.65 -0.69
N VAL A 140 -19.25 -7.56 -1.50
CA VAL A 140 -20.58 -7.11 -1.06
C VAL A 140 -21.29 -8.31 -0.44
N GLY A 141 -21.59 -8.19 0.85
CA GLY A 141 -22.24 -9.24 1.64
C GLY A 141 -23.56 -8.80 2.24
N VAL A 142 -24.59 -9.63 2.10
CA VAL A 142 -25.89 -9.48 2.77
C VAL A 142 -26.17 -10.67 3.66
N ASN A 143 -27.05 -10.55 4.65
CA ASN A 143 -27.45 -11.67 5.49
C ASN A 143 -27.92 -12.86 4.62
N VAL A 144 -27.63 -14.09 5.04
CA VAL A 144 -28.00 -15.31 4.29
C VAL A 144 -29.51 -15.44 4.05
N ASP A 145 -30.33 -14.96 4.97
CA ASP A 145 -31.80 -14.97 4.84
C ASP A 145 -32.37 -13.75 4.09
N SER A 146 -31.51 -12.81 3.64
CA SER A 146 -31.96 -11.66 2.84
C SER A 146 -32.66 -12.14 1.56
N PRO A 147 -33.76 -11.53 1.12
CA PRO A 147 -34.35 -11.83 -0.19
C PRO A 147 -33.44 -11.41 -1.35
N ILE A 148 -32.46 -10.55 -1.09
CA ILE A 148 -31.48 -10.05 -2.08
C ILE A 148 -30.43 -11.13 -2.36
N GLY A 149 -30.23 -11.49 -3.62
CA GLY A 149 -29.27 -12.49 -4.08
C GLY A 149 -28.24 -11.94 -5.10
N SER A 150 -28.40 -10.69 -5.54
CA SER A 150 -27.52 -10.07 -6.55
C SER A 150 -27.33 -8.58 -6.31
N LEU A 151 -26.28 -8.01 -6.92
CA LEU A 151 -26.06 -6.56 -6.87
C LEU A 151 -27.21 -5.79 -7.56
N ARG A 152 -27.76 -6.33 -8.65
CA ARG A 152 -28.91 -5.73 -9.33
C ARG A 152 -30.11 -5.62 -8.40
N GLU A 153 -30.46 -6.69 -7.72
CA GLU A 153 -31.57 -6.68 -6.77
C GLU A 153 -31.33 -5.73 -5.59
N LEU A 154 -30.07 -5.61 -5.10
CA LEU A 154 -29.71 -4.64 -4.06
C LEU A 154 -29.98 -3.19 -4.55
N ILE A 155 -29.52 -2.87 -5.75
CA ILE A 155 -29.70 -1.55 -6.35
C ILE A 155 -31.20 -1.23 -6.54
N ASP A 156 -31.94 -2.16 -7.12
CA ASP A 156 -33.37 -1.99 -7.40
C ASP A 156 -34.18 -1.85 -6.10
N TYR A 157 -33.86 -2.65 -5.09
CA TYR A 157 -34.47 -2.55 -3.77
C TYR A 157 -34.18 -1.20 -3.08
N ALA A 158 -32.90 -0.77 -3.09
CA ALA A 158 -32.50 0.52 -2.51
C ALA A 158 -33.15 1.70 -3.22
N ARG A 159 -33.34 1.61 -4.54
CA ARG A 159 -34.01 2.62 -5.36
C ARG A 159 -35.51 2.70 -5.07
N ALA A 160 -36.17 1.55 -4.89
CA ALA A 160 -37.57 1.46 -4.53
C ALA A 160 -37.84 1.82 -3.05
N ASN A 161 -36.82 1.75 -2.18
CA ASN A 161 -36.96 1.98 -0.74
C ASN A 161 -35.90 2.99 -0.23
N PRO A 162 -36.00 4.29 -0.62
CA PRO A 162 -35.01 5.30 -0.22
C PRO A 162 -34.84 5.40 1.29
N GLY A 163 -33.58 5.33 1.79
CA GLY A 163 -33.26 5.41 3.21
C GLY A 163 -33.56 4.14 4.03
N LYS A 164 -33.97 3.03 3.39
CA LYS A 164 -34.23 1.75 4.08
C LYS A 164 -33.05 0.78 3.96
N VAL A 165 -32.13 1.05 3.06
CA VAL A 165 -30.87 0.28 2.94
C VAL A 165 -29.76 1.07 3.60
N ASP A 166 -29.17 0.47 4.60
CA ASP A 166 -27.96 0.96 5.25
C ASP A 166 -26.78 0.02 5.01
N TYR A 167 -25.59 0.55 5.15
CA TYR A 167 -24.37 -0.25 5.05
C TYR A 167 -23.43 0.01 6.23
N SER A 168 -22.78 -1.06 6.69
CA SER A 168 -21.85 -1.02 7.82
C SER A 168 -20.42 -0.78 7.38
N SER A 169 -19.63 -0.14 8.25
CA SER A 169 -18.19 0.03 8.06
C SER A 169 -17.42 0.01 9.38
N ALA A 170 -16.10 -0.15 9.29
CA ALA A 170 -15.18 -0.02 10.42
C ALA A 170 -15.04 1.43 10.92
N GLY A 171 -15.54 2.42 10.16
CA GLY A 171 -15.48 3.84 10.51
C GLY A 171 -15.43 4.74 9.28
N PRO A 172 -15.63 6.05 9.47
CA PRO A 172 -15.59 7.04 8.39
C PRO A 172 -14.24 7.04 7.65
N GLY A 173 -14.28 7.12 6.30
CA GLY A 173 -13.09 7.15 5.46
C GLY A 173 -12.38 5.81 5.27
N GLY A 174 -12.80 4.76 5.98
CA GLY A 174 -12.27 3.41 5.76
C GLY A 174 -12.75 2.81 4.44
N ALA A 175 -12.03 1.79 3.93
CA ALA A 175 -12.33 1.15 2.65
C ALA A 175 -13.78 0.64 2.54
N ASN A 176 -14.32 0.07 3.63
CA ASN A 176 -15.71 -0.38 3.70
C ASN A 176 -16.71 0.77 3.51
N HIS A 177 -16.45 1.92 4.16
CA HIS A 177 -17.28 3.12 4.01
C HIS A 177 -17.24 3.63 2.56
N LEU A 178 -16.03 3.78 2.02
CA LEU A 178 -15.84 4.29 0.65
C LEU A 178 -16.48 3.38 -0.40
N ALA A 179 -16.44 2.06 -0.20
CA ALA A 179 -17.08 1.12 -1.13
C ALA A 179 -18.61 1.28 -1.15
N GLY A 180 -19.24 1.44 0.01
CA GLY A 180 -20.66 1.72 0.10
C GLY A 180 -21.04 3.09 -0.48
N ALA A 181 -20.25 4.12 -0.14
CA ALA A 181 -20.44 5.47 -0.67
C ALA A 181 -20.25 5.55 -2.19
N ALA A 182 -19.26 4.82 -2.73
CA ALA A 182 -19.03 4.76 -4.18
C ALA A 182 -20.21 4.14 -4.92
N LEU A 183 -20.79 3.05 -4.41
CA LEU A 183 -22.00 2.46 -4.97
C LEU A 183 -23.17 3.45 -4.87
N ALA A 184 -23.41 4.01 -3.68
CA ALA A 184 -24.49 4.93 -3.44
C ALA A 184 -24.42 6.16 -4.35
N GLY A 185 -23.25 6.78 -4.48
CA GLY A 185 -23.00 7.94 -5.34
C GLY A 185 -23.18 7.61 -6.83
N ARG A 186 -22.58 6.50 -7.29
CA ARG A 186 -22.65 6.07 -8.69
C ARG A 186 -24.08 5.80 -9.16
N GLU A 187 -24.86 5.11 -8.34
CA GLU A 187 -26.23 4.71 -8.65
C GLU A 187 -27.29 5.70 -8.13
N LYS A 188 -26.86 6.81 -7.50
CA LYS A 188 -27.72 7.84 -6.88
C LYS A 188 -28.71 7.24 -5.90
N LEU A 189 -28.24 6.36 -5.02
CA LEU A 189 -29.03 5.68 -4.00
C LEU A 189 -29.01 6.46 -2.69
N ASN A 190 -30.14 6.50 -2.00
CA ASN A 190 -30.20 7.00 -0.62
C ASN A 190 -29.94 5.83 0.34
N MET A 191 -28.67 5.62 0.68
CA MET A 191 -28.21 4.57 1.60
C MET A 191 -27.59 5.19 2.85
N GLY A 192 -27.96 4.70 4.03
CA GLY A 192 -27.41 5.14 5.30
C GLY A 192 -26.05 4.50 5.59
N HIS A 193 -25.11 5.25 6.18
CA HIS A 193 -23.84 4.71 6.65
C HIS A 193 -23.85 4.50 8.17
N ILE A 194 -23.52 3.28 8.64
CA ILE A 194 -23.48 2.93 10.08
C ILE A 194 -22.07 2.44 10.46
N PRO A 195 -21.29 3.25 11.18
CA PRO A 195 -19.94 2.87 11.64
C PRO A 195 -19.95 2.03 12.91
N PHE A 196 -19.07 1.00 13.00
CA PHE A 196 -18.95 0.06 14.12
C PHE A 196 -17.55 0.03 14.77
N GLY A 197 -16.61 0.84 14.34
CA GLY A 197 -15.26 0.90 14.90
C GLY A 197 -14.32 -0.27 14.52
N SER A 198 -14.82 -1.36 13.92
CA SER A 198 -14.00 -2.45 13.37
C SER A 198 -14.73 -3.23 12.29
N GLY A 199 -13.96 -3.88 11.37
CA GLY A 199 -14.51 -4.73 10.31
C GLY A 199 -15.34 -5.92 10.85
N PRO A 200 -14.82 -6.72 11.80
CA PRO A 200 -15.57 -7.81 12.41
C PRO A 200 -16.88 -7.38 13.07
N ALA A 201 -16.90 -6.23 13.78
CA ALA A 201 -18.15 -5.72 14.37
C ALA A 201 -19.16 -5.31 13.29
N SER A 202 -18.70 -4.69 12.20
CA SER A 202 -19.54 -4.32 11.04
C SER A 202 -20.16 -5.56 10.39
N LEU A 203 -19.38 -6.61 10.17
CA LEU A 203 -19.87 -7.87 9.60
C LEU A 203 -20.88 -8.54 10.53
N THR A 204 -20.62 -8.54 11.84
CA THR A 204 -21.54 -9.09 12.85
C THR A 204 -22.90 -8.38 12.80
N ALA A 205 -22.92 -7.07 12.59
CA ALA A 205 -24.17 -6.32 12.48
C ALA A 205 -25.05 -6.77 11.29
N VAL A 206 -24.44 -7.13 10.16
CA VAL A 206 -25.18 -7.69 9.00
C VAL A 206 -25.60 -9.14 9.27
N MET A 207 -24.74 -9.95 9.86
CA MET A 207 -25.12 -11.32 10.27
C MET A 207 -26.30 -11.34 11.24
N SER A 208 -26.41 -10.34 12.11
CA SER A 208 -27.51 -10.17 13.07
C SER A 208 -28.71 -9.42 12.51
N LYS A 209 -28.73 -9.06 11.22
CA LYS A 209 -29.80 -8.31 10.53
C LYS A 209 -30.02 -6.87 11.07
N ASN A 210 -29.04 -6.34 11.83
CA ASN A 210 -29.10 -4.97 12.33
C ASN A 210 -28.73 -3.93 11.26
N VAL A 211 -28.00 -4.35 10.22
CA VAL A 211 -27.61 -3.55 9.04
C VAL A 211 -27.84 -4.39 7.80
N PHE A 212 -28.22 -3.74 6.70
CA PHE A 212 -28.66 -4.42 5.50
C PHE A 212 -27.52 -5.04 4.69
N VAL A 213 -26.41 -4.33 4.47
CA VAL A 213 -25.30 -4.75 3.63
C VAL A 213 -23.94 -4.38 4.24
N HIS A 214 -22.93 -5.19 3.96
CA HIS A 214 -21.53 -4.92 4.29
C HIS A 214 -20.66 -4.99 3.06
N PHE A 215 -19.78 -4.01 2.90
CA PHE A 215 -18.68 -4.03 1.94
C PHE A 215 -17.44 -4.49 2.71
N GLY A 216 -17.22 -5.79 2.77
CA GLY A 216 -16.22 -6.40 3.64
C GLY A 216 -14.91 -6.75 2.96
N ASN A 217 -13.87 -6.93 3.76
CA ASN A 217 -12.64 -7.54 3.26
C ASN A 217 -12.92 -8.98 2.77
N PRO A 218 -12.22 -9.45 1.74
CA PRO A 218 -12.43 -10.78 1.20
C PRO A 218 -12.37 -11.89 2.24
N THR A 219 -11.36 -11.88 3.11
CA THR A 219 -11.19 -12.88 4.19
C THR A 219 -12.42 -13.00 5.06
N ASP A 220 -12.98 -11.88 5.49
CA ASP A 220 -14.08 -11.86 6.45
C ASP A 220 -15.38 -12.35 5.81
N ILE A 221 -15.70 -11.82 4.62
CA ILE A 221 -16.93 -12.18 3.90
C ILE A 221 -16.88 -13.62 3.40
N ILE A 222 -15.75 -14.07 2.84
CA ILE A 222 -15.61 -15.45 2.34
C ILE A 222 -15.75 -16.46 3.48
N ALA A 223 -15.13 -16.19 4.64
CA ALA A 223 -15.28 -17.04 5.81
C ALA A 223 -16.73 -17.10 6.30
N ALA A 224 -17.41 -15.96 6.41
CA ALA A 224 -18.81 -15.88 6.82
C ALA A 224 -19.77 -16.53 5.81
N ALA A 225 -19.48 -16.43 4.50
CA ALA A 225 -20.26 -17.07 3.45
C ALA A 225 -20.10 -18.60 3.49
N LYS A 226 -18.89 -19.12 3.65
CA LYS A 226 -18.63 -20.55 3.86
C LYS A 226 -19.31 -21.08 5.13
N GLY A 227 -19.42 -20.24 6.16
CA GLY A 227 -20.16 -20.53 7.39
C GLY A 227 -21.67 -20.41 7.28
N GLY A 228 -22.23 -20.13 6.10
CA GLY A 228 -23.67 -20.01 5.86
C GLY A 228 -24.33 -18.85 6.61
N LYS A 229 -23.62 -17.76 6.88
CA LYS A 229 -24.13 -16.57 7.59
C LYS A 229 -24.37 -15.38 6.68
N ILE A 230 -23.64 -15.32 5.57
CA ILE A 230 -23.66 -14.23 4.59
C ILE A 230 -23.81 -14.80 3.18
N LYS A 231 -24.54 -14.10 2.30
CA LYS A 231 -24.44 -14.26 0.85
C LYS A 231 -23.48 -13.20 0.30
N ALA A 232 -22.41 -13.62 -0.39
CA ALA A 232 -21.56 -12.75 -1.18
C ALA A 232 -22.25 -12.53 -2.54
N ILE A 233 -22.59 -11.29 -2.87
CA ILE A 233 -23.41 -10.98 -4.05
C ILE A 233 -22.66 -10.24 -5.15
N ALA A 234 -21.51 -9.64 -4.86
CA ALA A 234 -20.62 -9.02 -5.85
C ALA A 234 -19.22 -8.79 -5.27
N VAL A 235 -18.22 -8.60 -6.16
CA VAL A 235 -16.88 -8.13 -5.81
C VAL A 235 -16.57 -6.81 -6.53
N SER A 236 -15.84 -5.90 -5.88
CA SER A 236 -15.55 -4.56 -6.43
C SER A 236 -14.37 -4.51 -7.40
N THR A 237 -13.66 -5.62 -7.55
CA THR A 237 -12.54 -5.78 -8.50
C THR A 237 -13.01 -5.87 -9.94
N PRO A 238 -12.19 -5.48 -10.92
CA PRO A 238 -12.54 -5.55 -12.36
C PRO A 238 -12.68 -6.99 -12.88
N LYS A 239 -12.11 -7.97 -12.17
CA LYS A 239 -12.22 -9.41 -12.45
C LYS A 239 -12.77 -10.12 -11.23
N ARG A 240 -13.48 -11.24 -11.47
CA ARG A 240 -13.95 -12.10 -10.36
C ARG A 240 -12.78 -12.58 -9.52
N MET A 241 -13.03 -12.71 -8.23
CA MET A 241 -12.02 -13.20 -7.30
C MET A 241 -11.89 -14.71 -7.41
N PRO A 242 -10.67 -15.26 -7.60
CA PRO A 242 -10.48 -16.70 -7.75
C PRO A 242 -10.92 -17.54 -6.52
N GLN A 243 -10.96 -16.91 -5.34
CA GLN A 243 -11.43 -17.56 -4.11
C GLN A 243 -12.96 -17.80 -4.09
N ILE A 244 -13.70 -17.02 -4.87
CA ILE A 244 -15.17 -17.05 -4.99
C ILE A 244 -15.57 -16.80 -6.47
N PRO A 245 -15.19 -17.69 -7.39
CA PRO A 245 -15.33 -17.47 -8.84
C PRO A 245 -16.78 -17.34 -9.32
N ASP A 246 -17.72 -17.88 -8.55
CA ASP A 246 -19.16 -17.79 -8.86
C ASP A 246 -19.76 -16.42 -8.51
N VAL A 247 -19.08 -15.61 -7.69
CA VAL A 247 -19.55 -14.27 -7.32
C VAL A 247 -19.16 -13.27 -8.42
N PRO A 248 -20.17 -12.59 -9.04
CA PRO A 248 -19.92 -11.67 -10.16
C PRO A 248 -19.18 -10.42 -9.70
N THR A 249 -18.55 -9.73 -10.64
CA THR A 249 -17.98 -8.40 -10.38
C THR A 249 -19.09 -7.34 -10.38
N MET A 250 -18.86 -6.23 -9.67
CA MET A 250 -19.76 -5.08 -9.74
C MET A 250 -19.83 -4.52 -11.16
N SER A 251 -18.76 -4.64 -11.96
CA SER A 251 -18.70 -4.20 -13.36
C SER A 251 -19.60 -5.02 -14.30
N GLU A 252 -19.95 -6.25 -13.96
CA GLU A 252 -20.94 -7.05 -14.71
C GLU A 252 -22.38 -6.48 -14.57
N THR A 253 -22.63 -5.70 -13.52
CA THR A 253 -23.92 -5.01 -13.28
C THR A 253 -23.84 -3.52 -13.60
N ILE A 254 -22.72 -2.87 -13.29
CA ILE A 254 -22.47 -1.43 -13.46
C ILE A 254 -21.24 -1.28 -14.37
N PRO A 255 -21.40 -1.08 -15.69
CA PRO A 255 -20.27 -1.01 -16.60
C PRO A 255 -19.19 -0.01 -16.16
N GLY A 256 -17.92 -0.46 -16.17
CA GLY A 256 -16.77 0.37 -15.78
C GLY A 256 -16.67 0.62 -14.28
N TYR A 257 -17.37 -0.13 -13.42
CA TYR A 257 -17.12 -0.08 -11.99
C TYR A 257 -15.83 -0.83 -11.64
N ASP A 258 -14.89 -0.12 -11.05
CA ASP A 258 -13.67 -0.66 -10.47
C ASP A 258 -13.38 0.11 -9.19
N LEU A 259 -13.35 -0.59 -8.08
CA LEU A 259 -12.93 -0.04 -6.80
C LEU A 259 -11.95 -1.02 -6.15
N THR A 260 -10.70 -0.90 -6.55
CA THR A 260 -9.60 -1.70 -6.07
C THR A 260 -8.77 -0.86 -5.09
N PHE A 261 -8.55 -1.39 -3.91
CA PHE A 261 -7.67 -0.82 -2.91
C PHE A 261 -6.26 -1.42 -3.03
N TRP A 262 -5.27 -0.72 -2.50
CA TRP A 262 -3.89 -1.18 -2.50
C TRP A 262 -3.17 -0.78 -1.21
N ALA A 263 -2.10 -1.51 -0.91
CA ALA A 263 -1.13 -1.14 0.10
C ALA A 263 0.29 -1.37 -0.40
N GLY A 264 1.22 -0.62 0.17
CA GLY A 264 2.61 -0.66 -0.26
C GLY A 264 3.55 0.01 0.71
N PHE A 265 4.77 0.19 0.26
CA PHE A 265 5.85 0.78 1.04
C PHE A 265 6.25 2.14 0.48
N VAL A 266 6.52 3.06 1.39
CA VAL A 266 7.06 4.38 1.10
C VAL A 266 8.16 4.72 2.12
N ALA A 267 8.98 5.70 1.80
CA ALA A 267 9.96 6.30 2.71
C ALA A 267 9.71 7.80 2.87
N ALA A 268 10.45 8.48 3.72
CA ALA A 268 10.48 9.94 3.74
C ALA A 268 11.08 10.48 2.42
N ALA A 269 10.50 11.55 1.89
CA ALA A 269 11.03 12.20 0.68
C ALA A 269 12.49 12.66 0.88
N GLY A 270 13.34 12.39 -0.11
CA GLY A 270 14.77 12.61 -0.06
C GLY A 270 15.57 11.43 0.49
N THR A 271 14.96 10.28 0.72
CA THR A 271 15.69 9.01 0.91
C THR A 271 16.50 8.70 -0.36
N PRO A 272 17.78 8.29 -0.25
CA PRO A 272 18.63 8.06 -1.41
C PRO A 272 18.04 7.06 -2.42
N LYS A 273 18.11 7.42 -3.69
CA LYS A 273 17.49 6.63 -4.78
C LYS A 273 17.97 5.17 -4.83
N ASN A 274 19.25 4.93 -4.57
CA ASN A 274 19.79 3.57 -4.55
C ASN A 274 19.16 2.70 -3.45
N ILE A 275 18.74 3.27 -2.34
CA ILE A 275 18.00 2.59 -1.27
C ILE A 275 16.57 2.28 -1.73
N ILE A 276 15.89 3.26 -2.31
CA ILE A 276 14.54 3.09 -2.87
C ILE A 276 14.55 1.99 -3.92
N ASP A 277 15.47 2.06 -4.89
CA ASP A 277 15.57 1.07 -5.97
C ASP A 277 15.87 -0.34 -5.43
N ARG A 278 16.78 -0.47 -4.44
CA ARG A 278 17.10 -1.75 -3.82
C ARG A 278 15.89 -2.34 -3.09
N ALA A 279 15.19 -1.52 -2.30
CA ALA A 279 13.98 -1.95 -1.60
C ALA A 279 12.89 -2.36 -2.60
N ALA A 280 12.62 -1.55 -3.64
CA ALA A 280 11.63 -1.83 -4.66
C ALA A 280 11.93 -3.12 -5.43
N ASN A 281 13.17 -3.32 -5.87
CA ASN A 281 13.58 -4.55 -6.58
C ASN A 281 13.43 -5.78 -5.69
N THR A 282 13.81 -5.69 -4.41
CA THR A 282 13.65 -6.81 -3.47
C THR A 282 12.17 -7.13 -3.24
N LEU A 283 11.31 -6.12 -3.11
CA LEU A 283 9.85 -6.31 -3.01
C LEU A 283 9.28 -6.95 -4.28
N ALA A 284 9.80 -6.56 -5.46
CA ALA A 284 9.40 -7.17 -6.74
C ALA A 284 9.79 -8.65 -6.84
N GLU A 285 10.92 -9.04 -6.30
CA GLU A 285 11.29 -10.45 -6.21
C GLU A 285 10.39 -11.22 -5.24
N ILE A 286 10.15 -10.65 -4.05
CA ILE A 286 9.28 -11.25 -3.02
C ILE A 286 7.86 -11.48 -3.55
N SER A 287 7.31 -10.51 -4.30
CA SER A 287 5.95 -10.60 -4.81
C SER A 287 5.72 -11.76 -5.80
N ARG A 288 6.80 -12.31 -6.36
CA ARG A 288 6.77 -13.43 -7.32
C ARG A 288 7.05 -14.79 -6.66
N GLU A 289 7.37 -14.81 -5.37
CA GLU A 289 7.56 -16.08 -4.64
C GLU A 289 6.23 -16.82 -4.52
N ASP A 290 6.16 -18.09 -4.95
CA ASP A 290 4.93 -18.88 -4.92
C ASP A 290 4.26 -18.91 -3.53
N ASP A 291 5.06 -19.05 -2.46
CA ASP A 291 4.56 -19.02 -1.08
C ASP A 291 4.01 -17.65 -0.70
N MET A 292 4.62 -16.54 -1.15
CA MET A 292 4.10 -15.20 -0.91
C MET A 292 2.79 -14.96 -1.68
N VAL A 293 2.76 -15.32 -2.96
CA VAL A 293 1.56 -15.23 -3.80
C VAL A 293 0.43 -16.02 -3.15
N LYS A 294 0.71 -17.27 -2.71
CA LYS A 294 -0.29 -18.10 -2.04
C LYS A 294 -0.78 -17.49 -0.73
N ARG A 295 0.11 -17.01 0.13
CA ARG A 295 -0.28 -16.41 1.43
C ARG A 295 -1.11 -15.15 1.26
N LEU A 296 -0.74 -14.27 0.32
CA LEU A 296 -1.52 -13.08 0.02
C LEU A 296 -2.87 -13.45 -0.61
N TYR A 297 -2.88 -14.44 -1.50
CA TYR A 297 -4.11 -15.01 -2.07
C TYR A 297 -5.06 -15.50 -0.98
N ASP A 298 -4.56 -16.25 0.00
CA ASP A 298 -5.37 -16.76 1.12
C ASP A 298 -5.97 -15.59 1.97
N LEU A 299 -5.36 -14.42 1.93
CA LEU A 299 -5.86 -13.17 2.54
C LEU A 299 -6.77 -12.37 1.59
N GLY A 300 -7.05 -12.85 0.39
CA GLY A 300 -7.82 -12.13 -0.63
C GLY A 300 -7.07 -10.93 -1.24
N ILE A 301 -5.74 -10.95 -1.16
CA ILE A 301 -4.86 -9.92 -1.71
C ILE A 301 -4.18 -10.48 -2.96
N GLU A 302 -4.26 -9.76 -4.05
CA GLU A 302 -3.44 -9.99 -5.24
C GLU A 302 -2.01 -9.51 -4.94
N SER A 303 -1.03 -10.43 -5.01
CA SER A 303 0.40 -10.07 -4.89
C SER A 303 0.82 -9.27 -6.09
N THR A 304 1.43 -8.12 -5.87
CA THR A 304 1.92 -7.24 -6.94
C THR A 304 3.21 -6.55 -6.52
N ALA A 305 3.96 -6.06 -7.50
CA ALA A 305 5.12 -5.20 -7.26
C ALA A 305 5.10 -4.06 -8.27
N ILE A 306 4.30 -3.05 -7.97
CA ILE A 306 4.24 -1.84 -8.79
C ILE A 306 5.40 -0.95 -8.37
N MET A 307 6.28 -0.66 -9.35
CA MET A 307 7.51 0.09 -9.14
C MET A 307 7.26 1.59 -8.91
N PRO A 308 8.22 2.36 -8.37
CA PRO A 308 8.02 3.75 -7.94
C PRO A 308 7.38 4.68 -8.97
N ALA A 309 7.79 4.59 -10.23
CA ALA A 309 7.26 5.46 -11.30
C ALA A 309 5.77 5.18 -11.56
N GLU A 310 5.40 3.91 -11.73
CA GLU A 310 4.01 3.50 -11.94
C GLU A 310 3.15 3.75 -10.69
N PHE A 311 3.74 3.61 -9.50
CA PHE A 311 3.07 3.96 -8.24
C PHE A 311 2.61 5.43 -8.26
N LEU A 312 3.48 6.37 -8.63
CA LEU A 312 3.13 7.79 -8.75
C LEU A 312 2.03 8.03 -9.79
N GLU A 313 2.05 7.32 -10.93
CA GLU A 313 0.98 7.42 -11.93
C GLU A 313 -0.37 6.99 -11.37
N ILE A 314 -0.39 5.88 -10.60
CA ILE A 314 -1.61 5.35 -9.99
C ILE A 314 -2.18 6.38 -9.00
N VAL A 315 -1.39 6.87 -8.04
CA VAL A 315 -1.90 7.82 -7.04
C VAL A 315 -2.36 9.13 -7.64
N ASN A 316 -1.71 9.59 -8.73
CA ASN A 316 -2.13 10.79 -9.44
C ASN A 316 -3.47 10.60 -10.18
N LYS A 317 -3.68 9.44 -10.80
CA LYS A 317 -4.97 9.10 -11.44
C LYS A 317 -6.09 8.95 -10.42
N GLU A 318 -5.79 8.31 -9.30
CA GLU A 318 -6.77 8.06 -8.23
C GLU A 318 -7.18 9.36 -7.50
N ARG A 319 -6.33 10.37 -7.48
CA ARG A 319 -6.58 11.62 -6.74
C ARG A 319 -7.93 12.25 -7.06
N SER A 320 -8.24 12.49 -8.32
CA SER A 320 -9.50 13.12 -8.74
C SER A 320 -10.72 12.23 -8.46
N PHE A 321 -10.56 10.91 -8.63
CA PHE A 321 -11.61 9.95 -8.33
C PHE A 321 -11.98 9.97 -6.84
N TYR A 322 -10.98 9.89 -5.96
CA TYR A 322 -11.22 9.88 -4.51
C TYR A 322 -11.62 11.25 -3.95
N GLU A 323 -11.21 12.35 -4.60
CA GLU A 323 -11.72 13.70 -4.28
C GLU A 323 -13.23 13.77 -4.49
N ALA A 324 -13.72 13.37 -5.66
CA ALA A 324 -15.14 13.31 -5.97
C ALA A 324 -15.89 12.33 -5.06
N LEU A 325 -15.27 11.19 -4.72
CA LEU A 325 -15.84 10.20 -3.82
C LEU A 325 -15.96 10.75 -2.38
N ALA A 326 -14.93 11.43 -1.89
CA ALA A 326 -14.95 12.06 -0.56
C ALA A 326 -16.07 13.12 -0.48
N GLU A 327 -16.26 13.90 -1.55
CA GLU A 327 -17.31 14.88 -1.65
C GLU A 327 -18.70 14.24 -1.61
N SER A 328 -18.93 13.23 -2.45
CA SER A 328 -20.21 12.52 -2.52
C SER A 328 -20.55 11.73 -1.24
N ALA A 329 -19.53 11.30 -0.50
CA ALA A 329 -19.65 10.61 0.77
C ALA A 329 -19.79 11.55 1.99
N GLY A 330 -19.78 12.87 1.79
CA GLY A 330 -19.85 13.85 2.87
C GLY A 330 -18.60 13.85 3.76
N LEU A 331 -17.46 13.40 3.24
CA LEU A 331 -16.19 13.25 3.96
C LEU A 331 -15.27 14.48 3.85
N GLN A 332 -15.79 15.60 3.38
CA GLN A 332 -14.99 16.81 3.25
C GLN A 332 -14.61 17.38 4.62
N ARG A 333 -13.42 18.00 4.66
CA ARG A 333 -12.99 18.79 5.81
C ARG A 333 -14.07 19.79 6.19
N PRO A 334 -14.36 19.99 7.47
CA PRO A 334 -15.11 21.17 7.90
C PRO A 334 -14.38 22.42 7.37
N ARG A 335 -15.12 23.30 6.69
CA ARG A 335 -14.60 24.59 6.22
C ARG A 335 -14.27 25.50 7.38
#